data_05b403f576d524fc8eda0c468e4f57b4
#
_entry.id   05b403f576d524fc8eda0c468e4f57b4
#
_cell.length_a   1.000
_cell.length_b   1.000
_cell.length_c   1.000
_cell.angle_alpha   90.00
_cell.angle_beta   90.00
_cell.angle_gamma   90.00
#
_symmetry.space_group_name_H-M   'P 1'
#
loop_
_entity.id
_entity.type
_entity.pdbx_description
1 polymer ?
#
loop_
_entity_poly.entity_id
_entity_poly.type
_entity_poly.pdbx_seq_one_letter_code
_entity_poly.pdbx_strand_id
1 'polypeptide(L)'
;MSLFHHQIVFCLVFGLSVIFTNGASINFDVGLESRIVGGAQAEEGAIPYQVSLRLNGWPFCGGSIITVFHIVTAAHCVPGINISQLTVITGTNSLESGGETHGVVEVTSHESYVGSSDYWKYDIAILTLAAELTVTSLQSPIPIATVDPPDGAELLVSGWGRLFSESNAVPTKLQYLWVVAINNTECRETLREEVDDVHLCALRGVGSAVCSGDSGGPLVYNGTLVGVVSWGRSPCASGVPDAYVRMSLMLDFIERVIGTAVSK
;
A
#
# COMPACT_ATOMS: atom_id res chain seq x y z
N MET A 1 -53.96 53.67 -7.17
CA MET A 1 -54.76 52.86 -6.23
C MET A 1 -54.91 51.46 -6.84
N SER A 2 -54.17 50.50 -6.42
CA SER A 2 -54.38 49.12 -6.77
C SER A 2 -53.93 48.28 -5.59
N LEU A 3 -54.90 47.55 -5.03
CA LEU A 3 -54.78 46.71 -3.85
C LEU A 3 -54.18 45.34 -4.26
N PHE A 4 -53.05 44.97 -3.69
CA PHE A 4 -52.53 43.61 -3.78
C PHE A 4 -53.17 42.74 -2.70
N HIS A 5 -53.90 41.70 -3.17
CA HIS A 5 -54.42 40.64 -2.32
C HIS A 5 -53.30 39.62 -1.99
N HIS A 6 -52.97 39.47 -0.70
CA HIS A 6 -52.18 38.35 -0.21
C HIS A 6 -53.10 37.17 0.05
N GLN A 7 -52.91 36.09 -0.67
CA GLN A 7 -53.51 34.79 -0.35
C GLN A 7 -52.63 34.08 0.67
N ILE A 8 -53.18 33.87 1.85
CA ILE A 8 -52.57 33.02 2.90
C ILE A 8 -53.03 31.59 2.65
N VAL A 9 -52.10 30.69 2.33
CA VAL A 9 -52.35 29.26 2.24
C VAL A 9 -52.17 28.64 3.62
N PHE A 10 -53.28 28.18 4.21
CA PHE A 10 -53.29 27.41 5.44
C PHE A 10 -52.88 25.94 5.13
N CYS A 11 -51.69 25.52 5.57
CA CYS A 11 -51.35 24.10 5.64
C CYS A 11 -51.91 23.53 6.96
N LEU A 12 -52.91 22.68 6.82
CA LEU A 12 -53.39 21.83 7.93
C LEU A 12 -52.38 20.71 8.21
N VAL A 13 -51.69 20.80 9.35
CA VAL A 13 -50.84 19.75 9.86
C VAL A 13 -51.70 18.76 10.66
N PHE A 14 -51.96 17.59 10.12
CA PHE A 14 -52.55 16.49 10.89
C PHE A 14 -51.48 15.94 11.86
N GLY A 15 -51.75 16.13 13.15
CA GLY A 15 -50.90 15.58 14.20
C GLY A 15 -51.06 14.07 14.28
N LEU A 16 -50.01 13.35 13.88
CA LEU A 16 -49.84 11.91 14.23
C LEU A 16 -49.02 11.89 15.54
N SER A 17 -49.70 11.49 16.63
CA SER A 17 -49.01 11.20 17.90
C SER A 17 -48.24 9.87 17.74
N VAL A 18 -46.96 9.94 17.60
CA VAL A 18 -46.06 8.76 17.66
C VAL A 18 -45.70 8.55 19.13
N ILE A 19 -46.17 7.45 19.69
CA ILE A 19 -45.78 6.97 21.01
C ILE A 19 -44.37 6.42 20.91
N PHE A 20 -43.38 7.14 21.46
CA PHE A 20 -42.03 6.61 21.62
C PHE A 20 -42.01 5.59 22.78
N THR A 21 -41.96 4.34 22.45
CA THR A 21 -41.54 3.29 23.41
C THR A 21 -40.02 3.36 23.54
N ASN A 22 -39.54 3.20 24.79
CA ASN A 22 -38.13 3.22 25.15
C ASN A 22 -37.24 2.43 24.19
N GLY A 23 -36.66 3.10 23.21
CA GLY A 23 -35.62 2.58 22.36
C GLY A 23 -34.28 2.83 22.99
N ALA A 24 -33.55 1.78 23.30
CA ALA A 24 -32.14 1.87 23.63
C ALA A 24 -31.44 2.67 22.52
N SER A 25 -30.75 3.75 22.90
CA SER A 25 -29.86 4.48 22.01
C SER A 25 -28.75 3.54 21.61
N ILE A 26 -28.79 3.00 20.40
CA ILE A 26 -27.65 2.35 19.79
C ILE A 26 -26.71 3.50 19.44
N ASN A 27 -25.76 3.77 20.32
CA ASN A 27 -24.59 4.56 19.96
C ASN A 27 -23.83 3.74 18.91
N PHE A 28 -23.99 4.09 17.65
CA PHE A 28 -23.01 3.77 16.64
C PHE A 28 -21.76 4.58 17.03
N ASP A 29 -20.92 3.99 17.85
CA ASP A 29 -19.54 4.41 17.95
C ASP A 29 -18.90 4.05 16.60
N VAL A 30 -19.00 4.98 15.67
CA VAL A 30 -18.18 4.96 14.45
C VAL A 30 -16.80 5.31 14.94
N GLY A 31 -16.11 4.33 15.52
CA GLY A 31 -14.69 4.40 15.76
C GLY A 31 -14.03 4.75 14.43
N LEU A 32 -13.70 6.01 14.25
CA LEU A 32 -12.75 6.49 13.24
C LEU A 32 -11.38 5.91 13.61
N GLU A 33 -11.23 4.60 13.43
CA GLU A 33 -9.91 3.99 13.41
C GLU A 33 -9.23 4.45 12.12
N SER A 34 -8.25 5.33 12.28
CA SER A 34 -7.43 5.84 11.18
C SER A 34 -6.60 4.71 10.59
N ARG A 35 -6.63 4.60 9.26
CA ARG A 35 -6.10 3.47 8.48
C ARG A 35 -5.23 4.05 7.37
N ILE A 36 -4.39 3.27 6.61
CA ILE A 36 -3.86 3.72 5.28
C ILE A 36 -4.88 4.71 4.78
N VAL A 37 -4.53 5.92 4.38
CA VAL A 37 -5.53 6.98 4.22
C VAL A 37 -6.75 6.39 3.48
N GLY A 38 -7.89 6.25 4.17
CA GLY A 38 -9.11 5.62 3.64
C GLY A 38 -9.13 4.08 3.54
N GLY A 39 -8.12 3.37 4.07
CA GLY A 39 -8.04 1.89 4.05
C GLY A 39 -8.79 1.17 5.17
N ALA A 40 -8.47 -0.10 5.38
CA ALA A 40 -8.98 -0.96 6.45
C ALA A 40 -7.84 -1.72 7.13
N GLN A 41 -8.02 -2.11 8.40
CA GLN A 41 -7.09 -2.98 9.11
C GLN A 41 -7.16 -4.39 8.52
N ALA A 42 -5.99 -4.99 8.27
CA ALA A 42 -5.90 -6.35 7.79
C ALA A 42 -6.14 -7.36 8.93
N GLU A 43 -6.93 -8.40 8.63
CA GLU A 43 -7.03 -9.56 9.51
C GLU A 43 -5.70 -10.29 9.62
N GLU A 44 -5.42 -10.92 10.75
CA GLU A 44 -4.17 -11.65 10.95
C GLU A 44 -4.04 -12.80 9.95
N GLY A 45 -2.90 -12.86 9.26
CA GLY A 45 -2.63 -13.84 8.21
C GLY A 45 -3.32 -13.59 6.87
N ALA A 46 -4.10 -12.53 6.71
CA ALA A 46 -4.74 -12.21 5.42
C ALA A 46 -3.74 -11.79 4.34
N ILE A 47 -2.58 -11.27 4.73
CA ILE A 47 -1.52 -10.79 3.83
C ILE A 47 -0.18 -11.42 4.27
N PRO A 48 -0.01 -12.74 4.08
CA PRO A 48 1.11 -13.48 4.67
C PRO A 48 2.47 -13.19 4.02
N TYR A 49 2.49 -12.51 2.88
CA TYR A 49 3.70 -12.08 2.20
C TYR A 49 4.22 -10.71 2.64
N GLN A 50 3.43 -9.94 3.39
CA GLN A 50 3.83 -8.61 3.88
C GLN A 50 4.95 -8.72 4.89
N VAL A 51 5.99 -7.89 4.75
CA VAL A 51 7.05 -7.76 5.74
C VAL A 51 7.28 -6.32 6.15
N SER A 52 7.83 -6.11 7.35
CA SER A 52 8.30 -4.83 7.84
C SER A 52 9.84 -4.81 7.83
N LEU A 53 10.42 -3.85 7.11
CA LEU A 53 11.85 -3.58 7.16
C LEU A 53 12.16 -2.66 8.33
N ARG A 54 13.16 -3.03 9.14
CA ARG A 54 13.56 -2.27 10.32
C ARG A 54 15.05 -1.96 10.31
N LEU A 55 15.37 -0.71 10.61
CA LEU A 55 16.73 -0.25 10.83
C LEU A 55 16.92 0.04 12.32
N ASN A 56 17.85 -0.66 12.97
CA ASN A 56 18.04 -0.59 14.43
C ASN A 56 16.74 -0.83 15.22
N GLY A 57 15.86 -1.73 14.72
CA GLY A 57 14.58 -2.05 15.33
C GLY A 57 13.41 -1.12 14.94
N TRP A 58 13.67 0.03 14.31
CA TRP A 58 12.62 0.97 13.91
C TRP A 58 12.10 0.67 12.50
N PRO A 59 10.78 0.51 12.32
CA PRO A 59 10.18 0.29 11.00
C PRO A 59 10.34 1.53 10.12
N PHE A 60 10.66 1.33 8.83
CA PHE A 60 10.83 2.44 7.89
C PHE A 60 10.30 2.17 6.49
N CYS A 61 10.25 0.89 6.05
CA CYS A 61 9.73 0.46 4.76
C CYS A 61 8.98 -0.87 4.90
N GLY A 62 8.17 -1.19 3.90
CA GLY A 62 7.59 -2.51 3.69
C GLY A 62 8.41 -3.36 2.72
N GLY A 63 7.92 -4.56 2.46
CA GLY A 63 8.44 -5.49 1.45
C GLY A 63 7.51 -6.67 1.27
N SER A 64 7.87 -7.57 0.36
CA SER A 64 7.12 -8.80 0.09
C SER A 64 8.03 -10.02 0.05
N ILE A 65 7.61 -11.11 0.67
CA ILE A 65 8.28 -12.41 0.56
C ILE A 65 8.04 -12.93 -0.85
N ILE A 66 9.11 -13.12 -1.64
CA ILE A 66 9.03 -13.69 -3.01
C ILE A 66 9.57 -15.13 -3.09
N THR A 67 10.46 -15.51 -2.18
CA THR A 67 10.88 -16.90 -1.94
C THR A 67 11.16 -17.07 -0.45
N VAL A 68 11.47 -18.28 -0.01
CA VAL A 68 11.85 -18.55 1.39
C VAL A 68 13.18 -17.88 1.81
N PHE A 69 13.96 -17.33 0.88
CA PHE A 69 15.20 -16.60 1.14
C PHE A 69 15.19 -15.14 0.68
N HIS A 70 14.18 -14.71 -0.10
CA HIS A 70 14.25 -13.40 -0.75
C HIS A 70 13.02 -12.55 -0.46
N ILE A 71 13.31 -11.28 -0.15
CA ILE A 71 12.32 -10.23 0.04
C ILE A 71 12.52 -9.21 -1.07
N VAL A 72 11.45 -8.80 -1.75
CA VAL A 72 11.46 -7.64 -2.65
C VAL A 72 10.99 -6.40 -1.90
N THR A 73 11.65 -5.28 -2.16
CA THR A 73 11.32 -3.95 -1.63
C THR A 73 11.69 -2.85 -2.65
N ALA A 74 11.48 -1.59 -2.32
CA ALA A 74 11.93 -0.47 -3.14
C ALA A 74 13.44 -0.22 -2.97
N ALA A 75 14.13 0.12 -4.06
CA ALA A 75 15.55 0.44 -4.01
C ALA A 75 15.84 1.68 -3.16
N HIS A 76 14.94 2.67 -3.14
CA HIS A 76 15.11 3.87 -2.31
C HIS A 76 15.09 3.59 -0.80
N CYS A 77 14.61 2.42 -0.38
CA CYS A 77 14.64 2.02 1.02
C CYS A 77 16.04 1.63 1.52
N VAL A 78 16.97 1.28 0.63
CA VAL A 78 18.22 0.60 1.04
C VAL A 78 19.54 1.35 0.80
N PRO A 79 19.62 2.57 0.20
CA PRO A 79 20.88 3.22 -0.05
C PRO A 79 21.63 3.56 1.24
N GLY A 80 22.92 3.18 1.30
CA GLY A 80 23.78 3.52 2.43
C GLY A 80 23.46 2.83 3.75
N ILE A 81 22.52 1.87 3.77
CA ILE A 81 22.17 1.10 4.97
C ILE A 81 23.32 0.15 5.34
N ASN A 82 23.67 0.14 6.62
CA ASN A 82 24.52 -0.92 7.16
C ASN A 82 23.69 -2.19 7.32
N ILE A 83 23.97 -3.21 6.52
CA ILE A 83 23.21 -4.50 6.48
C ILE A 83 23.12 -5.12 7.87
N SER A 84 24.17 -5.00 8.71
CA SER A 84 24.13 -5.56 10.07
C SER A 84 23.08 -4.95 11.00
N GLN A 85 22.52 -3.79 10.63
CA GLN A 85 21.47 -3.08 11.37
C GLN A 85 20.09 -3.26 10.73
N LEU A 86 20.04 -3.88 9.53
CA LEU A 86 18.81 -4.14 8.79
C LEU A 86 18.22 -5.50 9.21
N THR A 87 16.96 -5.49 9.59
CA THR A 87 16.19 -6.70 9.88
C THR A 87 14.86 -6.69 9.14
N VAL A 88 14.38 -7.88 8.83
CA VAL A 88 13.07 -8.14 8.22
C VAL A 88 12.18 -8.82 9.27
N ILE A 89 10.99 -8.28 9.50
CA ILE A 89 9.98 -8.90 10.36
C ILE A 89 8.88 -9.47 9.48
N THR A 90 8.57 -10.76 9.69
CA THR A 90 7.55 -11.52 8.96
C THR A 90 6.52 -12.13 9.92
N GLY A 91 5.39 -12.60 9.43
CA GLY A 91 4.44 -13.40 10.21
C GLY A 91 3.66 -12.62 11.27
N THR A 92 3.53 -11.30 11.14
CA THR A 92 2.71 -10.48 12.05
C THR A 92 2.12 -9.27 11.34
N ASN A 93 0.92 -8.88 11.76
CA ASN A 93 0.30 -7.62 11.38
C ASN A 93 0.63 -6.46 12.33
N SER A 94 1.42 -6.72 13.41
CA SER A 94 1.71 -5.72 14.43
C SER A 94 3.16 -5.23 14.34
N LEU A 95 3.35 -3.90 14.36
CA LEU A 95 4.68 -3.30 14.51
C LEU A 95 5.26 -3.43 15.92
N GLU A 96 4.42 -3.74 16.93
CA GLU A 96 4.80 -3.75 18.35
C GLU A 96 5.13 -5.15 18.87
N SER A 97 4.55 -6.19 18.27
CA SER A 97 4.64 -7.55 18.84
C SER A 97 4.45 -8.65 17.79
N GLY A 98 4.93 -9.84 18.11
CA GLY A 98 4.80 -11.03 17.25
C GLY A 98 5.78 -11.04 16.09
N GLY A 99 5.61 -12.04 15.24
CA GLY A 99 6.44 -12.27 14.06
C GLY A 99 7.81 -12.86 14.34
N GLU A 100 8.51 -13.15 13.25
CA GLU A 100 9.88 -13.65 13.26
C GLU A 100 10.83 -12.58 12.73
N THR A 101 12.03 -12.50 13.33
CA THR A 101 13.07 -11.56 12.93
C THR A 101 14.12 -12.26 12.11
N HIS A 102 14.38 -11.78 10.91
CA HIS A 102 15.38 -12.32 9.98
C HIS A 102 16.49 -11.29 9.75
N GLY A 103 17.75 -11.74 9.82
CA GLY A 103 18.90 -10.97 9.39
C GLY A 103 19.01 -10.95 7.87
N VAL A 104 19.65 -9.94 7.31
CA VAL A 104 19.93 -9.78 5.88
C VAL A 104 21.42 -10.00 5.64
N VAL A 105 21.78 -10.80 4.64
CA VAL A 105 23.18 -11.04 4.25
C VAL A 105 23.58 -10.31 2.97
N GLU A 106 22.62 -9.98 2.12
CA GLU A 106 22.86 -9.29 0.86
C GLU A 106 21.70 -8.36 0.50
N VAL A 107 22.02 -7.22 -0.11
CA VAL A 107 21.07 -6.26 -0.68
C VAL A 107 21.49 -5.99 -2.12
N THR A 108 20.64 -6.35 -3.06
CA THR A 108 20.88 -6.12 -4.49
C THR A 108 19.80 -5.16 -5.03
N SER A 109 20.20 -3.92 -5.33
CA SER A 109 19.35 -2.96 -6.05
C SER A 109 19.48 -3.14 -7.55
N HIS A 110 18.44 -2.79 -8.30
CA HIS A 110 18.49 -2.82 -9.76
C HIS A 110 19.60 -1.89 -10.26
N GLU A 111 20.41 -2.37 -11.21
CA GLU A 111 21.59 -1.68 -11.71
C GLU A 111 21.29 -0.34 -12.40
N SER A 112 20.09 -0.17 -12.93
CA SER A 112 19.63 1.08 -13.56
C SER A 112 18.95 2.05 -12.59
N TYR A 113 18.85 1.72 -11.30
CA TYR A 113 18.25 2.62 -10.33
C TYR A 113 19.21 3.77 -9.98
N VAL A 114 18.77 5.02 -10.18
CA VAL A 114 19.56 6.24 -9.91
C VAL A 114 18.82 7.25 -9.03
N GLY A 115 17.64 6.87 -8.51
CA GLY A 115 16.86 7.70 -7.59
C GLY A 115 15.98 8.74 -8.27
N SER A 116 15.66 9.80 -7.54
CA SER A 116 14.74 10.86 -7.99
C SER A 116 15.21 11.65 -9.21
N SER A 117 16.52 11.61 -9.54
CA SER A 117 17.05 12.27 -10.73
C SER A 117 16.56 11.65 -12.05
N ASP A 118 16.00 10.45 -12.02
CA ASP A 118 15.37 9.77 -13.16
C ASP A 118 13.97 9.24 -12.77
N TYR A 119 13.19 10.04 -12.04
CA TYR A 119 11.80 9.75 -11.68
C TYR A 119 11.61 8.39 -11.03
N TRP A 120 12.58 7.92 -10.22
CA TRP A 120 12.53 6.64 -9.49
C TRP A 120 12.35 5.41 -10.40
N LYS A 121 12.83 5.46 -11.65
CA LYS A 121 12.81 4.28 -12.53
C LYS A 121 13.61 3.14 -11.91
N TYR A 122 13.13 1.92 -12.12
CA TYR A 122 13.76 0.70 -11.58
C TYR A 122 13.96 0.71 -10.06
N ASP A 123 13.03 1.31 -9.33
CA ASP A 123 13.07 1.45 -7.87
C ASP A 123 12.78 0.13 -7.14
N ILE A 124 13.60 -0.89 -7.41
CA ILE A 124 13.46 -2.23 -6.87
C ILE A 124 14.78 -2.74 -6.30
N ALA A 125 14.69 -3.40 -5.15
CA ALA A 125 15.79 -4.13 -4.53
C ALA A 125 15.32 -5.48 -4.01
N ILE A 126 16.23 -6.46 -3.97
CA ILE A 126 16.04 -7.77 -3.37
C ILE A 126 16.98 -7.89 -2.16
N LEU A 127 16.41 -8.33 -1.04
CA LEU A 127 17.14 -8.68 0.17
C LEU A 127 17.25 -10.18 0.26
N THR A 128 18.47 -10.70 0.44
CA THR A 128 18.71 -12.12 0.73
C THR A 128 18.78 -12.32 2.24
N LEU A 129 17.94 -13.18 2.78
CA LEU A 129 17.89 -13.51 4.20
C LEU A 129 19.05 -14.41 4.62
N ALA A 130 19.49 -14.26 5.86
CA ALA A 130 20.58 -15.07 6.44
C ALA A 130 20.20 -16.54 6.65
N ALA A 131 18.91 -16.85 6.73
CA ALA A 131 18.38 -18.20 6.91
C ALA A 131 17.05 -18.37 6.18
N GLU A 132 16.71 -19.60 5.87
CA GLU A 132 15.45 -19.97 5.26
C GLU A 132 14.26 -19.61 6.17
N LEU A 133 13.23 -19.04 5.56
CA LEU A 133 11.99 -18.68 6.18
C LEU A 133 11.05 -19.90 6.26
N THR A 134 10.51 -20.17 7.44
CA THR A 134 9.53 -21.24 7.58
C THR A 134 8.18 -20.80 7.07
N VAL A 135 7.64 -21.47 6.04
CA VAL A 135 6.31 -21.16 5.50
C VAL A 135 5.22 -21.59 6.48
N THR A 136 4.31 -20.67 6.80
CA THR A 136 3.15 -20.88 7.68
C THR A 136 1.93 -20.19 7.11
N SER A 137 0.80 -20.25 7.81
CA SER A 137 -0.39 -19.44 7.46
C SER A 137 -0.19 -17.93 7.67
N LEU A 138 0.83 -17.54 8.46
CA LEU A 138 1.11 -16.14 8.77
C LEU A 138 2.26 -15.55 7.91
N GLN A 139 3.07 -16.40 7.29
CA GLN A 139 4.17 -15.99 6.43
C GLN A 139 4.38 -16.96 5.27
N SER A 140 4.29 -16.47 4.05
CA SER A 140 4.47 -17.28 2.83
C SER A 140 4.82 -16.40 1.63
N PRO A 141 5.57 -16.94 0.64
CA PRO A 141 5.87 -16.24 -0.59
C PRO A 141 4.60 -15.91 -1.41
N ILE A 142 4.63 -14.78 -2.11
CA ILE A 142 3.66 -14.41 -3.13
C ILE A 142 4.26 -14.63 -4.53
N PRO A 143 3.52 -15.25 -5.48
CA PRO A 143 3.94 -15.33 -6.87
C PRO A 143 4.10 -13.95 -7.50
N ILE A 144 5.11 -13.79 -8.39
CA ILE A 144 5.33 -12.56 -9.13
C ILE A 144 4.52 -12.60 -10.42
N ALA A 145 3.85 -11.51 -10.75
CA ALA A 145 3.09 -11.38 -11.98
C ALA A 145 4.02 -11.31 -13.21
N THR A 146 3.72 -12.09 -14.23
CA THR A 146 4.42 -12.07 -15.53
C THR A 146 3.70 -11.21 -16.58
N VAL A 147 2.48 -10.78 -16.27
CA VAL A 147 1.64 -9.90 -17.09
C VAL A 147 1.04 -8.81 -16.21
N ASP A 148 0.77 -7.67 -16.80
CA ASP A 148 0.17 -6.54 -16.11
C ASP A 148 -1.31 -6.78 -15.82
N PRO A 149 -1.85 -6.18 -14.73
CA PRO A 149 -3.29 -6.10 -14.54
C PRO A 149 -3.91 -5.24 -15.66
N PRO A 150 -5.15 -5.54 -16.10
CA PRO A 150 -5.83 -4.68 -17.04
C PRO A 150 -6.17 -3.31 -16.43
N ASP A 151 -6.27 -2.29 -17.27
CA ASP A 151 -6.75 -0.97 -16.84
C ASP A 151 -8.13 -1.11 -16.19
N GLY A 152 -8.35 -0.39 -15.07
CA GLY A 152 -9.57 -0.48 -14.29
C GLY A 152 -9.64 -1.67 -13.32
N ALA A 153 -8.62 -2.54 -13.27
CA ALA A 153 -8.56 -3.63 -12.29
C ALA A 153 -8.47 -3.10 -10.86
N GLU A 154 -9.17 -3.74 -9.93
CA GLU A 154 -9.01 -3.51 -8.51
C GLU A 154 -7.76 -4.24 -7.99
N LEU A 155 -6.86 -3.50 -7.37
CA LEU A 155 -5.58 -3.94 -6.83
C LEU A 155 -5.56 -3.75 -5.32
N LEU A 156 -4.96 -4.68 -4.59
CA LEU A 156 -4.78 -4.59 -3.14
C LEU A 156 -3.37 -4.04 -2.83
N VAL A 157 -3.30 -2.92 -2.11
CA VAL A 157 -2.06 -2.42 -1.52
C VAL A 157 -2.12 -2.53 0.00
N SER A 158 -0.99 -2.82 0.65
CA SER A 158 -0.92 -2.95 2.11
C SER A 158 0.37 -2.39 2.70
N GLY A 159 0.31 -1.95 3.96
CA GLY A 159 1.45 -1.40 4.67
C GLY A 159 1.10 -0.77 6.03
N TRP A 160 2.12 -0.19 6.65
CA TRP A 160 2.03 0.55 7.92
C TRP A 160 2.39 2.03 7.72
N GLY A 161 2.20 2.57 6.52
CA GLY A 161 2.48 3.97 6.23
C GLY A 161 1.60 4.92 7.04
N ARG A 162 1.98 6.20 7.03
CA ARG A 162 1.26 7.26 7.73
C ARG A 162 -0.20 7.30 7.28
N LEU A 163 -1.07 7.59 8.23
CA LEU A 163 -2.51 7.70 7.99
C LEU A 163 -2.93 9.09 7.49
N PHE A 164 -2.06 10.07 7.67
CA PHE A 164 -2.24 11.45 7.22
C PHE A 164 -0.89 12.07 6.91
N SER A 165 -0.81 12.90 5.88
CA SER A 165 0.44 13.57 5.46
C SER A 165 1.08 14.42 6.57
N GLU A 166 0.25 15.08 7.36
CA GLU A 166 0.70 16.00 8.42
C GLU A 166 1.07 15.28 9.72
N SER A 167 0.76 13.98 9.84
CA SER A 167 1.05 13.19 11.03
C SER A 167 2.33 12.38 10.86
N ASN A 168 3.16 12.33 11.90
CA ASN A 168 4.26 11.38 11.98
C ASN A 168 3.86 10.04 12.57
N ALA A 169 2.61 9.90 13.03
CA ALA A 169 2.10 8.66 13.60
C ALA A 169 1.87 7.63 12.47
N VAL A 170 2.34 6.41 12.72
CA VAL A 170 2.08 5.24 11.88
C VAL A 170 1.14 4.29 12.62
N PRO A 171 0.28 3.55 11.92
CA PRO A 171 -0.58 2.56 12.55
C PRO A 171 0.26 1.42 13.12
N THR A 172 -0.09 0.91 14.29
CA THR A 172 0.58 -0.27 14.87
C THR A 172 0.11 -1.58 14.22
N LYS A 173 -1.04 -1.57 13.56
CA LYS A 173 -1.63 -2.70 12.85
C LYS A 173 -1.56 -2.51 11.34
N LEU A 174 -1.26 -3.59 10.61
CA LEU A 174 -1.23 -3.61 9.15
C LEU A 174 -2.54 -3.12 8.57
N GLN A 175 -2.45 -2.23 7.59
CA GLN A 175 -3.58 -1.69 6.87
C GLN A 175 -3.57 -2.18 5.42
N TYR A 176 -4.73 -2.15 4.76
CA TYR A 176 -4.84 -2.38 3.33
C TYR A 176 -5.84 -1.42 2.67
N LEU A 177 -5.69 -1.23 1.38
CA LEU A 177 -6.55 -0.39 0.55
C LEU A 177 -6.74 -1.04 -0.82
N TRP A 178 -7.96 -1.00 -1.34
CA TRP A 178 -8.23 -1.30 -2.74
C TRP A 178 -8.03 -0.04 -3.57
N VAL A 179 -7.20 -0.14 -4.60
CA VAL A 179 -6.92 0.93 -5.57
C VAL A 179 -7.22 0.42 -6.98
N VAL A 180 -7.39 1.31 -7.94
CA VAL A 180 -7.73 0.96 -9.32
C VAL A 180 -6.53 1.21 -10.23
N ALA A 181 -6.14 0.21 -11.02
CA ALA A 181 -5.09 0.35 -12.03
C ALA A 181 -5.51 1.38 -13.08
N ILE A 182 -4.62 2.30 -13.41
CA ILE A 182 -4.82 3.24 -14.50
C ILE A 182 -3.66 3.15 -15.50
N ASN A 183 -3.94 3.44 -16.78
CA ASN A 183 -2.90 3.41 -17.79
C ASN A 183 -1.89 4.55 -17.62
N ASN A 184 -0.66 4.33 -18.12
CA ASN A 184 0.42 5.30 -17.95
C ASN A 184 0.17 6.64 -18.67
N THR A 185 -0.68 6.68 -19.71
CA THR A 185 -1.04 7.93 -20.39
C THR A 185 -1.85 8.83 -19.43
N GLU A 186 -2.91 8.29 -18.84
CA GLU A 186 -3.73 8.97 -17.84
C GLU A 186 -2.90 9.37 -16.59
N CYS A 187 -2.00 8.48 -16.17
CA CYS A 187 -1.11 8.72 -15.06
C CYS A 187 -0.20 9.93 -15.32
N ARG A 188 0.45 10.00 -16.51
CA ARG A 188 1.31 11.14 -16.93
C ARG A 188 0.53 12.45 -16.98
N GLU A 189 -0.67 12.44 -17.54
CA GLU A 189 -1.52 13.62 -17.63
C GLU A 189 -1.86 14.18 -16.22
N THR A 190 -2.16 13.27 -15.29
CA THR A 190 -2.57 13.63 -13.93
C THR A 190 -1.40 14.06 -13.05
N LEU A 191 -0.31 13.30 -13.05
CA LEU A 191 0.86 13.58 -12.21
C LEU A 191 1.72 14.73 -12.75
N ARG A 192 1.64 15.02 -14.06
CA ARG A 192 2.53 15.97 -14.75
C ARG A 192 4.02 15.66 -14.53
N GLU A 193 4.32 14.39 -14.24
CA GLU A 193 5.66 13.87 -14.03
C GLU A 193 6.00 12.90 -15.17
N GLU A 194 7.25 12.61 -15.36
CA GLU A 194 7.68 11.64 -16.34
C GLU A 194 7.47 10.21 -15.82
N VAL A 195 6.27 9.68 -16.00
CA VAL A 195 5.95 8.27 -15.73
C VAL A 195 6.42 7.45 -16.91
N ASP A 196 7.33 6.52 -16.68
CA ASP A 196 7.88 5.60 -17.68
C ASP A 196 7.11 4.28 -17.70
N ASP A 197 7.39 3.42 -18.70
CA ASP A 197 6.76 2.11 -18.82
C ASP A 197 7.09 1.16 -17.65
N VAL A 198 8.23 1.39 -16.99
CA VAL A 198 8.61 0.64 -15.77
C VAL A 198 7.76 0.96 -14.53
N HIS A 199 6.89 1.97 -14.62
CA HIS A 199 5.92 2.29 -13.59
C HIS A 199 4.56 1.67 -13.89
N LEU A 200 3.90 1.18 -12.85
CA LEU A 200 2.48 0.86 -12.81
C LEU A 200 1.80 1.93 -11.95
N CYS A 201 0.68 2.49 -12.42
CA CYS A 201 -0.04 3.52 -11.68
C CYS A 201 -1.36 2.98 -11.13
N ALA A 202 -1.71 3.43 -9.94
CA ALA A 202 -3.02 3.14 -9.38
C ALA A 202 -3.57 4.32 -8.58
N LEU A 203 -4.90 4.40 -8.49
CA LEU A 203 -5.62 5.51 -7.86
C LEU A 203 -6.83 4.99 -7.09
N ARG A 204 -7.12 5.58 -5.93
CA ARG A 204 -8.42 5.39 -5.25
C ARG A 204 -9.28 6.64 -5.25
N GLY A 205 -8.64 7.80 -5.29
CA GLY A 205 -9.32 9.10 -5.24
C GLY A 205 -8.96 9.91 -3.99
N VAL A 206 -9.59 11.07 -3.84
CA VAL A 206 -9.35 11.98 -2.70
C VAL A 206 -9.62 11.27 -1.37
N GLY A 207 -8.71 11.42 -0.43
CA GLY A 207 -8.82 10.83 0.92
C GLY A 207 -8.36 9.38 1.01
N SER A 208 -7.76 8.81 -0.05
CA SER A 208 -7.29 7.41 -0.05
C SER A 208 -6.05 7.25 -0.91
N ALA A 209 -4.93 6.83 -0.33
CA ALA A 209 -3.65 6.58 -1.02
C ALA A 209 -2.65 5.86 -0.12
N VAL A 210 -1.52 5.43 -0.70
CA VAL A 210 -0.32 5.08 0.05
C VAL A 210 0.36 6.35 0.59
N CYS A 211 1.16 6.21 1.65
CA CYS A 211 1.86 7.33 2.25
C CYS A 211 3.25 6.91 2.75
N SER A 212 4.01 7.86 3.33
CA SER A 212 5.35 7.61 3.88
C SER A 212 5.33 6.41 4.85
N GLY A 213 6.16 5.42 4.59
CA GLY A 213 6.26 4.16 5.33
C GLY A 213 5.62 2.96 4.62
N ASP A 214 4.80 3.17 3.57
CA ASP A 214 4.30 2.09 2.70
C ASP A 214 5.32 1.70 1.61
N SER A 215 6.35 2.51 1.40
CA SER A 215 7.44 2.28 0.44
C SER A 215 7.95 0.84 0.47
N GLY A 216 8.12 0.22 -0.69
CA GLY A 216 8.56 -1.17 -0.82
C GLY A 216 7.47 -2.21 -0.58
N GLY A 217 6.31 -1.82 -0.07
CA GLY A 217 5.18 -2.71 0.16
C GLY A 217 4.54 -3.26 -1.11
N PRO A 218 3.71 -4.32 -1.00
CA PRO A 218 3.10 -5.01 -2.14
C PRO A 218 1.92 -4.27 -2.75
N LEU A 219 1.81 -4.34 -4.08
CA LEU A 219 0.59 -4.13 -4.85
C LEU A 219 0.21 -5.44 -5.53
N VAL A 220 -1.00 -5.93 -5.29
CA VAL A 220 -1.42 -7.30 -5.63
C VAL A 220 -2.66 -7.31 -6.50
N TYR A 221 -2.66 -8.18 -7.50
CA TYR A 221 -3.80 -8.48 -8.36
C TYR A 221 -3.97 -10.00 -8.48
N ASN A 222 -5.17 -10.51 -8.24
CA ASN A 222 -5.49 -11.95 -8.34
C ASN A 222 -4.46 -12.87 -7.68
N GLY A 223 -3.96 -12.49 -6.48
CA GLY A 223 -3.01 -13.28 -5.71
C GLY A 223 -1.57 -13.25 -6.24
N THR A 224 -1.23 -12.37 -7.18
CA THR A 224 0.12 -12.17 -7.69
C THR A 224 0.64 -10.77 -7.41
N LEU A 225 1.93 -10.62 -7.16
CA LEU A 225 2.59 -9.34 -6.95
C LEU A 225 2.77 -8.63 -8.29
N VAL A 226 1.99 -7.57 -8.53
CA VAL A 226 2.02 -6.79 -9.77
C VAL A 226 2.85 -5.51 -9.64
N GLY A 227 3.06 -5.03 -8.41
CA GLY A 227 3.81 -3.80 -8.17
C GLY A 227 4.47 -3.75 -6.79
N VAL A 228 5.43 -2.83 -6.65
CA VAL A 228 6.08 -2.45 -5.39
C VAL A 228 5.87 -0.95 -5.19
N VAL A 229 5.40 -0.53 -4.02
CA VAL A 229 5.17 0.89 -3.70
C VAL A 229 6.47 1.67 -3.87
N SER A 230 6.48 2.68 -4.73
CA SER A 230 7.64 3.49 -5.05
C SER A 230 7.46 4.94 -4.63
N TRP A 231 6.64 5.72 -5.32
CA TRP A 231 6.47 7.13 -5.02
C TRP A 231 5.04 7.62 -5.25
N GLY A 232 4.71 8.76 -4.64
CA GLY A 232 3.44 9.47 -4.80
C GLY A 232 3.62 10.96 -4.50
N ARG A 233 2.56 11.74 -4.69
CA ARG A 233 2.59 13.17 -4.40
C ARG A 233 2.31 13.47 -2.93
N SER A 234 2.94 14.52 -2.44
CA SER A 234 2.59 15.14 -1.16
C SER A 234 1.65 16.34 -1.38
N PRO A 235 0.58 16.48 -0.59
CA PRO A 235 0.16 15.58 0.49
C PRO A 235 -0.40 14.25 -0.04
N CYS A 236 -0.21 13.14 0.72
CA CYS A 236 -0.81 11.85 0.38
C CYS A 236 -2.33 11.98 0.27
N ALA A 237 -2.97 11.12 -0.54
CA ALA A 237 -4.42 11.09 -0.72
C ALA A 237 -5.02 12.38 -1.30
N SER A 238 -4.25 13.14 -2.05
CA SER A 238 -4.69 14.36 -2.74
C SER A 238 -5.60 14.09 -3.95
N GLY A 239 -5.86 12.82 -4.27
CA GLY A 239 -6.70 12.41 -5.40
C GLY A 239 -5.94 12.27 -6.71
N VAL A 240 -4.61 12.19 -6.64
CA VAL A 240 -3.74 11.87 -7.78
C VAL A 240 -3.22 10.44 -7.65
N PRO A 241 -2.80 9.80 -8.75
CA PRO A 241 -2.27 8.45 -8.72
C PRO A 241 -0.98 8.33 -7.89
N ASP A 242 -0.75 7.13 -7.35
CA ASP A 242 0.54 6.69 -6.85
C ASP A 242 1.23 5.83 -7.90
N ALA A 243 2.57 5.85 -7.91
CA ALA A 243 3.40 5.09 -8.82
C ALA A 243 4.07 3.92 -8.09
N TYR A 244 4.04 2.77 -8.74
CA TYR A 244 4.59 1.50 -8.29
C TYR A 244 5.61 1.02 -9.31
N VAL A 245 6.59 0.24 -8.89
CA VAL A 245 7.43 -0.52 -9.82
C VAL A 245 6.58 -1.58 -10.51
N ARG A 246 6.64 -1.67 -11.83
CA ARG A 246 5.91 -2.66 -12.65
C ARG A 246 6.66 -3.99 -12.64
N MET A 247 6.13 -4.98 -11.92
CA MET A 247 6.83 -6.25 -11.69
C MET A 247 7.05 -7.09 -12.94
N SER A 248 6.12 -7.04 -13.90
CA SER A 248 6.25 -7.77 -15.18
C SER A 248 7.49 -7.39 -16.01
N LEU A 249 8.03 -6.19 -15.80
CA LEU A 249 9.26 -5.72 -16.45
C LEU A 249 10.53 -5.93 -15.62
N MET A 250 10.40 -6.45 -14.39
CA MET A 250 11.54 -6.71 -13.49
C MET A 250 11.97 -8.17 -13.45
N LEU A 251 11.35 -9.05 -14.25
CA LEU A 251 11.55 -10.49 -14.17
C LEU A 251 13.02 -10.89 -14.39
N ASP A 252 13.67 -10.34 -15.41
CA ASP A 252 15.08 -10.62 -15.71
C ASP A 252 16.02 -10.23 -14.57
N PHE A 253 15.75 -9.10 -13.91
CA PHE A 253 16.51 -8.68 -12.73
C PHE A 253 16.28 -9.65 -11.57
N ILE A 254 15.02 -10.00 -11.30
CA ILE A 254 14.66 -10.92 -10.21
C ILE A 254 15.28 -12.29 -10.45
N GLU A 255 15.12 -12.87 -11.63
CA GLU A 255 15.69 -14.20 -11.99
C GLU A 255 17.20 -14.24 -11.82
N ARG A 256 17.91 -13.17 -12.22
CA ARG A 256 19.37 -13.09 -12.02
C ARG A 256 19.77 -13.13 -10.54
N VAL A 257 18.98 -12.48 -9.67
CA VAL A 257 19.31 -12.39 -8.24
C VAL A 257 18.92 -13.67 -7.50
N ILE A 258 17.71 -14.20 -7.75
CA ILE A 258 17.25 -15.41 -7.02
C ILE A 258 17.79 -16.71 -7.59
N GLY A 259 18.43 -16.68 -8.77
CA GLY A 259 19.05 -17.85 -9.41
C GLY A 259 18.06 -18.91 -9.92
N THR A 260 16.77 -18.59 -10.00
CA THR A 260 15.70 -19.47 -10.50
C THR A 260 14.77 -18.71 -11.41
N ALA A 261 14.24 -19.37 -12.47
CA ALA A 261 13.24 -18.75 -13.34
C ALA A 261 11.95 -18.45 -12.57
N VAL A 262 11.44 -17.26 -12.74
CA VAL A 262 10.08 -16.92 -12.33
C VAL A 262 9.12 -17.67 -13.27
N SER A 263 8.34 -18.61 -12.72
CA SER A 263 7.44 -19.45 -13.53
C SER A 263 6.45 -18.57 -14.31
N LYS A 264 6.49 -18.72 -15.63
CA LYS A 264 5.57 -18.05 -16.57
C LYS A 264 4.20 -18.72 -16.56
#